data_08af998b4908175e286d68a0096eeeb1
#
_entry.id   08af998b4908175e286d68a0096eeeb1
#
_cell.length_a   1.000
_cell.length_b   1.000
_cell.length_c   1.000
_cell.angle_alpha   90.00
_cell.angle_beta   90.00
_cell.angle_gamma   90.00
#
_symmetry.space_group_name_H-M   'P 1'
#
loop_
_entity.id
_entity.type
_entity.pdbx_description
1 polymer ?
#
loop_
_entity_poly.entity_id
_entity_poly.type
_entity_poly.pdbx_seq_one_letter_code
_entity_poly.pdbx_strand_id
1 'polypeptide(L)'
;MVDVGAAVSGAGAQLGLTARVVRAILRNPALRRVELAFLLFNTVEYATWIAILLYAYEAIGPASVGVVAVIQLIPAAIVAPLAASLADRLPRRRVLLIGYLAQVVTFGLTWAAMWSMASPALVVGVAAAAAAMLGFTRPTQGALLPSLSRTPEELTAANGLSGTIEGFGMLLGPLAAAAILAVGTPADVFGTAMVALLVATALVAWLPTSRAPVVGIVLAPEPAAMEAEVVASRPSVLEGVRLVAREPGTRIVVGILTLRMVVIGALDVLYILIALEVFGIGDSGAGLLNAAMGLGVVLGGAISFGICGRPRLAPELGFAAAVAGIGLVVVGAGVDAAQAAPVLVVVGMGFAGCDVIGRTILQRVTPEARLGRVLGALEGLAFAGLAVGSLAAPVVVAIVGVHGAFVVAGLLLPVGIASSWLGLRAMERDALVPLRAVGLLRESAIFAPLPQAEVERVARSARWLTIDAGEVLIREGDAGDAYYVLESGSLRVTHDATELRVTDARADGVGEIALLRDVPRTATVTATVPSILLTIRRALFLEVVAGHVPAHEAAVQVAEARSGSAGG
;
A
#
# COMPACT_ATOMS: atom_id res chain seq x y z
N MET A 1 -28.11 -1.35 12.72
CA MET A 1 -27.28 -1.43 13.93
C MET A 1 -26.01 -2.13 13.51
N VAL A 2 -24.89 -1.39 13.47
CA VAL A 2 -23.56 -1.97 13.17
C VAL A 2 -23.18 -2.83 14.38
N ASP A 3 -22.85 -4.07 14.15
CA ASP A 3 -22.42 -5.00 15.21
C ASP A 3 -21.04 -4.55 15.75
N VAL A 4 -21.09 -3.70 16.78
CA VAL A 4 -19.93 -3.15 17.48
C VAL A 4 -19.10 -4.29 18.10
N GLY A 5 -19.73 -5.42 18.42
CA GLY A 5 -19.05 -6.62 18.97
C GLY A 5 -18.09 -7.28 17.97
N ALA A 6 -18.50 -7.39 16.71
CA ALA A 6 -17.65 -7.96 15.65
C ALA A 6 -16.47 -7.02 15.29
N ALA A 7 -16.69 -5.71 15.34
CA ALA A 7 -15.62 -4.72 15.11
C ALA A 7 -14.57 -4.72 16.25
N VAL A 8 -15.01 -4.86 17.50
CA VAL A 8 -14.12 -4.90 18.67
C VAL A 8 -13.34 -6.23 18.74
N SER A 9 -13.96 -7.36 18.39
CA SER A 9 -13.26 -8.65 18.32
C SER A 9 -12.22 -8.69 17.20
N GLY A 10 -12.52 -8.07 16.04
CA GLY A 10 -11.57 -7.89 14.94
C GLY A 10 -10.37 -7.01 15.33
N ALA A 11 -10.62 -5.91 16.04
CA ALA A 11 -9.57 -5.01 16.53
C ALA A 11 -8.65 -5.71 17.56
N GLY A 12 -9.20 -6.51 18.46
CA GLY A 12 -8.42 -7.28 19.43
C GLY A 12 -7.54 -8.36 18.78
N ALA A 13 -8.05 -9.04 17.75
CA ALA A 13 -7.28 -10.00 16.97
C ALA A 13 -6.15 -9.32 16.16
N GLN A 14 -6.41 -8.13 15.59
CA GLN A 14 -5.41 -7.34 14.88
C GLN A 14 -4.31 -6.81 15.83
N LEU A 15 -4.66 -6.30 17.01
CA LEU A 15 -3.68 -5.89 18.02
C LEU A 15 -2.79 -7.06 18.45
N GLY A 16 -3.36 -8.26 18.61
CA GLY A 16 -2.61 -9.49 18.91
C GLY A 16 -1.69 -9.92 17.75
N LEU A 17 -2.09 -9.71 16.50
CA LEU A 17 -1.27 -9.97 15.32
C LEU A 17 -0.13 -8.97 15.23
N THR A 18 -0.43 -7.67 15.36
CA THR A 18 0.58 -6.60 15.37
C THR A 18 1.62 -6.80 16.48
N ALA A 19 1.19 -7.16 17.67
CA ALA A 19 2.11 -7.45 18.77
C ALA A 19 3.02 -8.66 18.50
N ARG A 20 2.51 -9.71 17.82
CA ARG A 20 3.33 -10.87 17.41
C ARG A 20 4.34 -10.48 16.32
N VAL A 21 3.91 -9.70 15.33
CA VAL A 21 4.74 -9.17 14.25
C VAL A 21 5.89 -8.33 14.82
N VAL A 22 5.59 -7.35 15.67
CA VAL A 22 6.60 -6.50 16.32
C VAL A 22 7.57 -7.34 17.16
N ARG A 23 7.07 -8.32 17.91
CA ARG A 23 7.92 -9.22 18.70
C ARG A 23 8.85 -10.08 17.84
N ALA A 24 8.42 -10.55 16.68
CA ALA A 24 9.25 -11.31 15.74
C ALA A 24 10.42 -10.45 15.22
N ILE A 25 10.14 -9.20 14.84
CA ILE A 25 11.16 -8.25 14.35
C ILE A 25 12.14 -7.86 15.46
N LEU A 26 11.65 -7.61 16.68
CA LEU A 26 12.50 -7.27 17.82
C LEU A 26 13.50 -8.40 18.18
N ARG A 27 13.16 -9.65 17.86
CA ARG A 27 14.04 -10.82 18.04
C ARG A 27 15.12 -10.94 16.97
N ASN A 28 14.91 -10.35 15.78
CA ASN A 28 15.92 -10.31 14.72
C ASN A 28 16.70 -8.99 14.78
N PRO A 29 17.96 -8.99 15.30
CA PRO A 29 18.71 -7.76 15.51
C PRO A 29 19.04 -7.00 14.20
N ALA A 30 19.10 -7.70 13.06
CA ALA A 30 19.34 -7.06 11.78
C ALA A 30 18.09 -6.30 11.28
N LEU A 31 16.92 -6.92 11.31
CA LEU A 31 15.65 -6.28 10.97
C LEU A 31 15.38 -5.10 11.91
N ARG A 32 15.53 -5.30 13.22
CA ARG A 32 15.34 -4.22 14.20
C ARG A 32 16.18 -2.98 13.91
N ARG A 33 17.47 -3.15 13.54
CA ARG A 33 18.36 -2.03 13.22
C ARG A 33 17.92 -1.30 11.95
N VAL A 34 17.54 -2.02 10.92
CA VAL A 34 17.09 -1.44 9.66
C VAL A 34 15.76 -0.69 9.83
N GLU A 35 14.81 -1.27 10.57
CA GLU A 35 13.51 -0.62 10.83
C GLU A 35 13.65 0.61 11.74
N LEU A 36 14.56 0.59 12.74
CA LEU A 36 14.87 1.78 13.55
C LEU A 36 15.54 2.88 12.70
N ALA A 37 16.46 2.52 11.81
CA ALA A 37 17.07 3.48 10.89
C ALA A 37 16.02 4.08 9.94
N PHE A 38 15.05 3.28 9.52
CA PHE A 38 13.96 3.72 8.66
C PHE A 38 12.95 4.63 9.38
N LEU A 39 12.68 4.38 10.65
CA LEU A 39 11.89 5.27 11.50
C LEU A 39 12.54 6.65 11.62
N LEU A 40 13.85 6.68 11.92
CA LEU A 40 14.61 7.93 11.96
C LEU A 40 14.58 8.67 10.62
N PHE A 41 14.78 7.94 9.52
CA PHE A 41 14.71 8.47 8.17
C PHE A 41 13.34 9.12 7.88
N ASN A 42 12.23 8.42 8.12
CA ASN A 42 10.90 8.97 7.87
C ASN A 42 10.60 10.19 8.75
N THR A 43 11.02 10.15 10.01
CA THR A 43 10.87 11.31 10.91
C THR A 43 11.64 12.52 10.39
N VAL A 44 12.89 12.33 9.94
CA VAL A 44 13.73 13.39 9.38
C VAL A 44 13.15 13.94 8.08
N GLU A 45 12.67 13.09 7.20
CA GLU A 45 12.09 13.49 5.90
C GLU A 45 10.94 14.48 6.09
N TYR A 46 9.96 14.14 6.92
CA TYR A 46 8.81 15.02 7.17
C TYR A 46 9.16 16.25 8.02
N ALA A 47 10.13 16.15 8.94
CA ALA A 47 10.57 17.30 9.73
C ALA A 47 11.28 18.35 8.86
N THR A 48 12.21 17.91 8.01
CA THR A 48 12.99 18.81 7.14
C THR A 48 12.14 19.40 6.01
N TRP A 49 11.09 18.68 5.56
CA TRP A 49 10.11 19.22 4.62
C TRP A 49 9.44 20.48 5.18
N ILE A 50 8.96 20.44 6.42
CA ILE A 50 8.33 21.60 7.07
C ILE A 50 9.36 22.74 7.26
N ALA A 51 10.56 22.40 7.73
CA ALA A 51 11.59 23.39 8.02
C ALA A 51 12.03 24.18 6.76
N ILE A 52 12.17 23.53 5.60
CA ILE A 52 12.56 24.22 4.37
C ILE A 52 11.44 25.10 3.83
N LEU A 53 10.17 24.69 3.96
CA LEU A 53 9.03 25.50 3.54
C LEU A 53 8.85 26.72 4.46
N LEU A 54 9.06 26.55 5.77
CA LEU A 54 9.07 27.65 6.72
C LEU A 54 10.21 28.64 6.43
N TYR A 55 11.43 28.13 6.21
CA TYR A 55 12.57 28.96 5.80
C TYR A 55 12.27 29.76 4.52
N ALA A 56 11.61 29.13 3.53
CA ALA A 56 11.23 29.81 2.30
C ALA A 56 10.24 30.96 2.57
N TYR A 57 9.27 30.73 3.46
CA TYR A 57 8.33 31.78 3.87
C TYR A 57 9.04 32.96 4.53
N GLU A 58 9.92 32.71 5.49
CA GLU A 58 10.62 33.74 6.27
C GLU A 58 11.66 34.50 5.44
N ALA A 59 12.49 33.77 4.67
CA ALA A 59 13.64 34.36 3.97
C ALA A 59 13.29 34.98 2.61
N ILE A 60 12.22 34.52 1.94
CA ILE A 60 11.87 34.89 0.58
C ILE A 60 10.45 35.49 0.52
N GLY A 61 9.52 34.94 1.32
CA GLY A 61 8.15 35.40 1.40
C GLY A 61 7.11 34.34 1.01
N PRO A 62 5.81 34.59 1.26
CA PRO A 62 4.73 33.59 1.13
C PRO A 62 4.63 32.92 -0.25
N ALA A 63 4.83 33.69 -1.32
CA ALA A 63 4.74 33.16 -2.69
C ALA A 63 5.82 32.13 -3.04
N SER A 64 6.96 32.12 -2.32
CA SER A 64 8.08 31.22 -2.58
C SER A 64 7.83 29.79 -2.06
N VAL A 65 6.95 29.61 -1.09
CA VAL A 65 6.73 28.32 -0.42
C VAL A 65 6.38 27.23 -1.42
N GLY A 66 5.42 27.51 -2.32
CA GLY A 66 5.04 26.55 -3.37
C GLY A 66 6.15 26.30 -4.40
N VAL A 67 6.92 27.31 -4.75
CA VAL A 67 8.05 27.18 -5.69
C VAL A 67 9.15 26.31 -5.08
N VAL A 68 9.48 26.54 -3.81
CA VAL A 68 10.49 25.76 -3.08
C VAL A 68 10.04 24.31 -2.93
N ALA A 69 8.76 24.06 -2.65
CA ALA A 69 8.21 22.69 -2.64
C ALA A 69 8.49 21.97 -3.95
N VAL A 70 8.22 22.59 -5.10
CA VAL A 70 8.49 22.00 -6.42
C VAL A 70 9.98 21.79 -6.69
N ILE A 71 10.82 22.76 -6.31
CA ILE A 71 12.29 22.63 -6.43
C ILE A 71 12.80 21.41 -5.64
N GLN A 72 12.19 21.08 -4.51
CA GLN A 72 12.52 19.88 -3.73
C GLN A 72 12.08 18.57 -4.43
N LEU A 73 10.90 18.57 -5.05
CA LEU A 73 10.30 17.36 -5.62
C LEU A 73 10.95 16.90 -6.94
N ILE A 74 11.38 17.85 -7.79
CA ILE A 74 11.95 17.53 -9.11
C ILE A 74 13.23 16.69 -9.01
N PRO A 75 14.26 17.05 -8.23
CA PRO A 75 15.47 16.25 -8.10
C PRO A 75 15.19 14.87 -7.47
N ALA A 76 14.28 14.79 -6.49
CA ALA A 76 13.90 13.53 -5.87
C ALA A 76 13.27 12.55 -6.89
N ALA A 77 12.38 13.06 -7.76
CA ALA A 77 11.75 12.27 -8.82
C ALA A 77 12.76 11.74 -9.86
N ILE A 78 13.83 12.52 -10.15
CA ILE A 78 14.89 12.12 -11.08
C ILE A 78 15.83 11.08 -10.46
N VAL A 79 16.17 11.26 -9.18
CA VAL A 79 17.17 10.41 -8.50
C VAL A 79 16.60 9.04 -8.09
N ALA A 80 15.32 8.92 -7.77
CA ALA A 80 14.70 7.67 -7.32
C ALA A 80 14.89 6.49 -8.30
N PRO A 81 14.69 6.61 -9.64
CA PRO A 81 14.99 5.53 -10.59
C PRO A 81 16.48 5.19 -10.68
N LEU A 82 17.36 6.19 -10.52
CA LEU A 82 18.81 5.96 -10.51
C LEU A 82 19.25 5.17 -9.28
N ALA A 83 18.67 5.49 -8.12
CA ALA A 83 18.89 4.77 -6.88
C ALA A 83 18.48 3.28 -7.00
N ALA A 84 17.33 3.00 -7.58
CA ALA A 84 16.86 1.64 -7.83
C ALA A 84 17.86 0.88 -8.73
N SER A 85 18.32 1.49 -9.83
CA SER A 85 19.29 0.86 -10.73
C SER A 85 20.67 0.60 -10.08
N LEU A 86 21.07 1.44 -9.14
CA LEU A 86 22.31 1.27 -8.38
C LEU A 86 22.18 0.14 -7.35
N ALA A 87 21.00 0.00 -6.72
CA ALA A 87 20.71 -1.09 -5.79
C ALA A 87 20.72 -2.48 -6.44
N ASP A 88 20.49 -2.55 -7.77
CA ASP A 88 20.60 -3.81 -8.54
C ASP A 88 22.06 -4.20 -8.82
N ARG A 89 22.98 -3.23 -8.89
CA ARG A 89 24.40 -3.45 -9.27
C ARG A 89 25.35 -3.59 -8.09
N LEU A 90 25.05 -3.00 -6.96
CA LEU A 90 25.89 -2.98 -5.77
C LEU A 90 25.24 -3.73 -4.61
N PRO A 91 26.03 -4.21 -3.63
CA PRO A 91 25.49 -4.78 -2.41
C PRO A 91 24.52 -3.79 -1.73
N ARG A 92 23.26 -4.17 -1.57
CA ARG A 92 22.14 -3.32 -1.10
C ARG A 92 22.46 -2.55 0.19
N ARG A 93 23.18 -3.22 1.13
CA ARG A 93 23.69 -2.57 2.33
C ARG A 93 24.63 -1.38 2.04
N ARG A 94 25.53 -1.51 1.04
CA ARG A 94 26.44 -0.42 0.66
C ARG A 94 25.69 0.74 0.04
N VAL A 95 24.69 0.46 -0.80
CA VAL A 95 23.84 1.50 -1.41
C VAL A 95 23.09 2.27 -0.34
N LEU A 96 22.51 1.57 0.63
CA LEU A 96 21.79 2.21 1.75
C LEU A 96 22.74 3.07 2.61
N LEU A 97 23.96 2.60 2.90
CA LEU A 97 24.97 3.38 3.62
C LEU A 97 25.42 4.63 2.84
N ILE A 98 25.66 4.50 1.53
CA ILE A 98 25.99 5.65 0.66
C ILE A 98 24.85 6.65 0.67
N GLY A 99 23.59 6.19 0.57
CA GLY A 99 22.40 7.04 0.64
C GLY A 99 22.33 7.82 1.96
N TYR A 100 22.47 7.16 3.09
CA TYR A 100 22.46 7.84 4.40
C TYR A 100 23.63 8.80 4.58
N LEU A 101 24.86 8.43 4.17
CA LEU A 101 26.02 9.33 4.23
C LEU A 101 25.83 10.56 3.35
N ALA A 102 25.29 10.39 2.13
CA ALA A 102 24.98 11.50 1.25
C ALA A 102 23.93 12.45 1.87
N GLN A 103 22.92 11.89 2.54
CA GLN A 103 21.93 12.68 3.29
C GLN A 103 22.56 13.42 4.48
N VAL A 104 23.42 12.78 5.26
CA VAL A 104 24.16 13.43 6.35
C VAL A 104 24.95 14.63 5.83
N VAL A 105 25.69 14.46 4.73
CA VAL A 105 26.47 15.54 4.14
C VAL A 105 25.58 16.66 3.63
N THR A 106 24.53 16.36 2.88
CA THR A 106 23.64 17.39 2.29
C THR A 106 22.83 18.12 3.35
N PHE A 107 22.36 17.43 4.42
CA PHE A 107 21.69 18.10 5.54
C PHE A 107 22.65 18.94 6.37
N GLY A 108 23.88 18.47 6.60
CA GLY A 108 24.92 19.26 7.24
C GLY A 108 25.29 20.52 6.45
N LEU A 109 25.36 20.42 5.12
CA LEU A 109 25.57 21.57 4.24
C LEU A 109 24.39 22.54 4.26
N THR A 110 23.15 22.04 4.29
CA THR A 110 21.95 22.88 4.40
C THR A 110 21.93 23.61 5.75
N TRP A 111 22.21 22.90 6.84
CA TRP A 111 22.36 23.48 8.17
C TRP A 111 23.42 24.59 8.17
N ALA A 112 24.62 24.32 7.67
CA ALA A 112 25.73 25.28 7.63
C ALA A 112 25.40 26.49 6.74
N ALA A 113 24.73 26.29 5.61
CA ALA A 113 24.29 27.38 4.71
C ALA A 113 23.27 28.30 5.38
N MET A 114 22.28 27.74 6.10
CA MET A 114 21.32 28.53 6.87
C MET A 114 22.02 29.25 8.03
N TRP A 115 22.89 28.59 8.76
CA TRP A 115 23.58 29.17 9.92
C TRP A 115 24.55 30.28 9.55
N SER A 116 25.21 30.16 8.38
CA SER A 116 26.11 31.19 7.85
C SER A 116 25.36 32.34 7.15
N MET A 117 24.03 32.37 7.20
CA MET A 117 23.21 33.39 6.52
C MET A 117 23.50 33.48 5.02
N ALA A 118 23.76 32.32 4.38
CA ALA A 118 24.00 32.27 2.94
C ALA A 118 22.78 32.74 2.13
N SER A 119 22.97 33.04 0.85
CA SER A 119 21.86 33.48 0.01
C SER A 119 20.74 32.43 -0.01
N PRO A 120 19.46 32.82 0.02
CA PRO A 120 18.32 31.89 -0.01
C PRO A 120 18.38 30.93 -1.19
N ALA A 121 18.86 31.36 -2.35
CA ALA A 121 19.04 30.51 -3.52
C ALA A 121 20.04 29.36 -3.27
N LEU A 122 21.13 29.61 -2.56
CA LEU A 122 22.10 28.57 -2.18
C LEU A 122 21.48 27.59 -1.19
N VAL A 123 20.80 28.09 -0.15
CA VAL A 123 20.11 27.23 0.86
C VAL A 123 19.11 26.32 0.18
N VAL A 124 18.21 26.86 -0.65
CA VAL A 124 17.19 26.08 -1.38
C VAL A 124 17.84 25.07 -2.33
N GLY A 125 18.92 25.45 -3.02
CA GLY A 125 19.64 24.55 -3.93
C GLY A 125 20.29 23.37 -3.21
N VAL A 126 20.93 23.58 -2.06
CA VAL A 126 21.54 22.51 -1.26
C VAL A 126 20.45 21.65 -0.61
N ALA A 127 19.37 22.25 -0.13
CA ALA A 127 18.24 21.51 0.40
C ALA A 127 17.55 20.65 -0.68
N ALA A 128 17.48 21.12 -1.93
CA ALA A 128 16.98 20.31 -3.05
C ALA A 128 17.89 19.11 -3.36
N ALA A 129 19.20 19.26 -3.24
CA ALA A 129 20.13 18.14 -3.31
C ALA A 129 19.92 17.14 -2.15
N ALA A 130 19.62 17.65 -0.95
CA ALA A 130 19.28 16.81 0.20
C ALA A 130 17.99 16.01 -0.04
N ALA A 131 16.94 16.66 -0.56
CA ALA A 131 15.69 16.01 -0.93
C ALA A 131 15.89 14.91 -2.00
N ALA A 132 16.76 15.15 -2.98
CA ALA A 132 17.12 14.15 -3.98
C ALA A 132 17.75 12.89 -3.36
N MET A 133 18.58 13.06 -2.33
CA MET A 133 19.22 11.93 -1.65
C MET A 133 18.22 11.10 -0.82
N LEU A 134 17.09 11.67 -0.38
CA LEU A 134 16.03 10.91 0.29
C LEU A 134 15.46 9.79 -0.61
N GLY A 135 15.42 9.99 -1.93
CA GLY A 135 14.96 9.03 -2.92
C GLY A 135 15.71 7.69 -2.93
N PHE A 136 16.93 7.63 -2.36
CA PHE A 136 17.71 6.38 -2.27
C PHE A 136 17.19 5.40 -1.22
N THR A 137 16.58 5.88 -0.15
CA THR A 137 16.35 5.06 1.05
C THR A 137 15.25 4.03 0.87
N ARG A 138 14.04 4.44 0.45
CA ARG A 138 12.87 3.54 0.35
C ARG A 138 13.11 2.34 -0.57
N PRO A 139 13.55 2.50 -1.85
CA PRO A 139 13.75 1.37 -2.73
C PRO A 139 14.87 0.44 -2.24
N THR A 140 15.95 1.01 -1.69
CA THR A 140 17.10 0.23 -1.21
C THR A 140 16.77 -0.56 0.05
N GLN A 141 16.03 0.02 0.99
CA GLN A 141 15.57 -0.67 2.20
C GLN A 141 14.62 -1.81 1.85
N GLY A 142 13.58 -1.55 1.04
CA GLY A 142 12.64 -2.59 0.61
C GLY A 142 13.35 -3.76 -0.05
N ALA A 143 14.36 -3.49 -0.89
CA ALA A 143 15.20 -4.52 -1.50
C ALA A 143 16.11 -5.27 -0.48
N LEU A 144 16.45 -4.66 0.66
CA LEU A 144 17.32 -5.27 1.69
C LEU A 144 16.55 -6.23 2.61
N LEU A 145 15.28 -5.96 2.91
CA LEU A 145 14.47 -6.73 3.87
C LEU A 145 14.44 -8.25 3.59
N PRO A 146 14.26 -8.74 2.34
CA PRO A 146 14.27 -10.17 2.06
C PRO A 146 15.59 -10.85 2.46
N SER A 147 16.72 -10.15 2.31
CA SER A 147 18.05 -10.71 2.64
C SER A 147 18.34 -10.76 4.15
N LEU A 148 17.57 -10.07 4.97
CA LEU A 148 17.69 -10.01 6.43
C LEU A 148 16.64 -10.87 7.14
N SER A 149 15.56 -11.22 6.46
CA SER A 149 14.48 -12.07 6.97
C SER A 149 14.91 -13.54 6.94
N ARG A 150 14.64 -14.26 8.01
CA ARG A 150 14.99 -15.69 8.17
C ARG A 150 13.86 -16.60 7.71
N THR A 151 12.62 -16.10 7.77
CA THR A 151 11.41 -16.81 7.37
C THR A 151 10.50 -15.91 6.53
N PRO A 152 9.59 -16.48 5.72
CA PRO A 152 8.58 -15.70 4.98
C PRO A 152 7.69 -14.85 5.89
N GLU A 153 7.41 -15.35 7.10
CA GLU A 153 6.61 -14.62 8.10
C GLU A 153 7.37 -13.39 8.63
N GLU A 154 8.69 -13.50 8.87
CA GLU A 154 9.53 -12.36 9.24
C GLU A 154 9.55 -11.30 8.13
N LEU A 155 9.59 -11.69 6.86
CA LEU A 155 9.55 -10.77 5.71
C LEU A 155 8.20 -10.05 5.63
N THR A 156 7.10 -10.78 5.75
CA THR A 156 5.74 -10.21 5.76
C THR A 156 5.59 -9.23 6.93
N ALA A 157 6.10 -9.62 8.10
CA ALA A 157 6.10 -8.80 9.29
C ALA A 157 6.92 -7.50 9.10
N ALA A 158 8.11 -7.58 8.51
CA ALA A 158 8.97 -6.43 8.23
C ALA A 158 8.32 -5.46 7.25
N ASN A 159 7.74 -5.95 6.14
CA ASN A 159 7.02 -5.10 5.18
C ASN A 159 5.82 -4.39 5.84
N GLY A 160 5.06 -5.09 6.68
CA GLY A 160 3.94 -4.51 7.42
C GLY A 160 4.39 -3.43 8.41
N LEU A 161 5.52 -3.65 9.09
CA LEU A 161 6.11 -2.67 10.01
C LEU A 161 6.64 -1.45 9.25
N SER A 162 7.35 -1.63 8.13
CA SER A 162 7.84 -0.52 7.30
C SER A 162 6.70 0.39 6.84
N GLY A 163 5.56 -0.17 6.38
CA GLY A 163 4.39 0.63 6.03
C GLY A 163 3.79 1.38 7.25
N THR A 164 3.81 0.76 8.41
CA THR A 164 3.38 1.41 9.66
C THR A 164 4.33 2.54 10.06
N ILE A 165 5.64 2.35 9.91
CA ILE A 165 6.68 3.36 10.17
C ILE A 165 6.51 4.57 9.25
N GLU A 166 6.17 4.38 7.98
CA GLU A 166 5.87 5.48 7.06
C GLU A 166 4.69 6.33 7.56
N GLY A 167 3.61 5.68 8.01
CA GLY A 167 2.48 6.38 8.64
C GLY A 167 2.88 7.13 9.90
N PHE A 168 3.70 6.54 10.76
CA PHE A 168 4.22 7.21 11.95
C PHE A 168 5.17 8.36 11.61
N GLY A 169 5.91 8.29 10.51
CA GLY A 169 6.75 9.39 10.03
C GLY A 169 5.96 10.67 9.78
N MET A 170 4.74 10.54 9.19
CA MET A 170 3.83 11.66 8.97
C MET A 170 3.31 12.32 10.27
N LEU A 171 3.37 11.62 11.39
CA LEU A 171 3.06 12.17 12.70
C LEU A 171 4.31 12.69 13.43
N LEU A 172 5.33 11.84 13.54
CA LEU A 172 6.52 12.10 14.36
C LEU A 172 7.42 13.17 13.74
N GLY A 173 7.51 13.23 12.41
CA GLY A 173 8.32 14.23 11.72
C GLY A 173 7.84 15.66 11.97
N PRO A 174 6.57 15.98 11.66
CA PRO A 174 6.01 17.30 11.95
C PRO A 174 6.03 17.65 13.44
N LEU A 175 5.78 16.67 14.31
CA LEU A 175 5.86 16.87 15.77
C LEU A 175 7.29 17.19 16.24
N ALA A 176 8.30 16.50 15.68
CA ALA A 176 9.70 16.78 15.96
C ALA A 176 10.10 18.17 15.45
N ALA A 177 9.67 18.55 14.22
CA ALA A 177 9.88 19.89 13.70
C ALA A 177 9.24 20.94 14.61
N ALA A 178 7.97 20.75 15.02
CA ALA A 178 7.31 21.68 15.92
C ALA A 178 8.03 21.85 17.26
N ALA A 179 8.50 20.74 17.85
CA ALA A 179 9.23 20.76 19.11
C ALA A 179 10.57 21.51 19.01
N ILE A 180 11.30 21.33 17.89
CA ILE A 180 12.56 22.04 17.64
C ILE A 180 12.30 23.51 17.37
N LEU A 181 11.32 23.84 16.50
CA LEU A 181 10.96 25.20 16.13
C LEU A 181 10.35 26.01 17.27
N ALA A 182 9.84 25.36 18.33
CA ALA A 182 9.36 26.05 19.51
C ALA A 182 10.48 26.77 20.30
N VAL A 183 11.74 26.34 20.15
CA VAL A 183 12.90 26.87 20.90
C VAL A 183 14.08 27.20 19.98
N GLY A 184 14.00 26.90 18.70
CA GLY A 184 15.08 27.04 17.73
C GLY A 184 14.57 27.55 16.36
N THR A 185 15.36 27.32 15.34
CA THR A 185 15.17 27.81 13.98
C THR A 185 15.03 26.65 12.97
N PRO A 186 14.62 26.93 11.72
CA PRO A 186 14.67 25.92 10.65
C PRO A 186 16.04 25.27 10.46
N ALA A 187 17.14 26.00 10.69
CA ALA A 187 18.49 25.44 10.68
C ALA A 187 18.68 24.32 11.70
N ASP A 188 18.15 24.48 12.93
CA ASP A 188 18.29 23.50 13.99
C ASP A 188 17.58 22.17 13.67
N VAL A 189 16.51 22.24 12.89
CA VAL A 189 15.83 21.04 12.35
C VAL A 189 16.78 20.25 11.45
N PHE A 190 17.50 20.94 10.53
CA PHE A 190 18.47 20.27 9.65
C PHE A 190 19.69 19.74 10.42
N GLY A 191 20.17 20.47 11.42
CA GLY A 191 21.24 20.01 12.30
C GLY A 191 20.86 18.75 13.09
N THR A 192 19.66 18.73 13.66
CA THR A 192 19.12 17.56 14.37
C THR A 192 18.90 16.39 13.42
N ALA A 193 18.40 16.65 12.21
CA ALA A 193 18.21 15.66 11.16
C ALA A 193 19.54 15.00 10.74
N MET A 194 20.59 15.78 10.59
CA MET A 194 21.96 15.28 10.33
C MET A 194 22.41 14.30 11.42
N VAL A 195 22.22 14.66 12.70
CA VAL A 195 22.57 13.79 13.82
C VAL A 195 21.74 12.49 13.82
N ALA A 196 20.43 12.57 13.60
CA ALA A 196 19.56 11.41 13.51
C ALA A 196 19.98 10.45 12.36
N LEU A 197 20.36 11.00 11.21
CA LEU A 197 20.87 10.20 10.08
C LEU A 197 22.26 9.63 10.31
N LEU A 198 23.12 10.26 11.11
CA LEU A 198 24.36 9.65 11.59
C LEU A 198 24.08 8.42 12.44
N VAL A 199 23.09 8.48 13.33
CA VAL A 199 22.64 7.32 14.11
C VAL A 199 22.08 6.24 13.19
N ALA A 200 21.23 6.59 12.20
CA ALA A 200 20.72 5.64 11.21
C ALA A 200 21.85 4.99 10.42
N THR A 201 22.85 5.77 10.00
CA THR A 201 24.06 5.26 9.33
C THR A 201 24.80 4.25 10.20
N ALA A 202 25.01 4.57 11.47
CA ALA A 202 25.67 3.67 12.42
C ALA A 202 24.88 2.36 12.61
N LEU A 203 23.56 2.43 12.75
CA LEU A 203 22.70 1.24 12.84
C LEU A 203 22.85 0.30 11.64
N VAL A 204 22.91 0.85 10.42
CA VAL A 204 23.08 0.08 9.19
C VAL A 204 24.54 -0.38 9.01
N ALA A 205 25.52 0.41 9.44
CA ALA A 205 26.92 0.02 9.38
C ALA A 205 27.25 -1.19 10.27
N TRP A 206 26.51 -1.40 11.32
CA TRP A 206 26.67 -2.52 12.24
C TRP A 206 25.85 -3.76 11.84
N LEU A 207 25.26 -3.78 10.66
CA LEU A 207 24.63 -4.98 10.14
C LEU A 207 25.68 -6.05 9.82
N PRO A 208 25.42 -7.32 10.16
CA PRO A 208 26.35 -8.41 9.83
C PRO A 208 26.54 -8.48 8.31
N THR A 209 27.79 -8.64 7.90
CA THR A 209 28.17 -8.79 6.48
C THR A 209 27.94 -10.20 5.92
N SER A 210 27.39 -11.10 6.75
CA SER A 210 27.20 -12.49 6.35
C SER A 210 26.24 -12.58 5.15
N ARG A 211 26.74 -13.15 4.08
CA ARG A 211 25.97 -13.80 3.05
C ARG A 211 25.30 -15.02 3.69
N ALA A 212 24.15 -14.84 4.35
CA ALA A 212 23.30 -16.00 4.55
C ALA A 212 22.88 -16.43 3.14
N PRO A 213 23.08 -17.69 2.74
CA PRO A 213 22.47 -18.19 1.55
C PRO A 213 20.96 -17.99 1.77
N VAL A 214 20.31 -17.32 0.83
CA VAL A 214 18.87 -17.44 0.67
C VAL A 214 18.64 -18.95 0.67
N VAL A 215 18.00 -19.50 1.70
CA VAL A 215 17.55 -20.88 1.69
C VAL A 215 16.64 -20.94 0.47
N GLY A 216 17.19 -21.54 -0.58
CA GLY A 216 16.60 -21.54 -1.90
C GLY A 216 15.25 -22.22 -1.85
N ILE A 217 14.23 -21.44 -2.08
CA ILE A 217 13.24 -21.90 -3.03
C ILE A 217 14.02 -21.89 -4.35
N VAL A 218 14.54 -23.04 -4.73
CA VAL A 218 15.00 -23.31 -6.08
C VAL A 218 13.72 -23.30 -6.92
N LEU A 219 13.33 -22.08 -7.35
CA LEU A 219 12.57 -21.99 -8.58
C LEU A 219 13.48 -22.59 -9.64
N ALA A 220 12.99 -23.63 -10.29
CA ALA A 220 13.67 -24.28 -11.40
C ALA A 220 14.30 -23.22 -12.32
N PRO A 221 15.50 -23.46 -12.88
CA PRO A 221 16.14 -22.46 -13.73
C PRO A 221 15.23 -22.18 -14.92
N GLU A 222 14.62 -21.00 -14.91
CA GLU A 222 13.93 -20.49 -16.09
C GLU A 222 14.96 -20.28 -17.22
N PRO A 223 14.60 -20.64 -18.46
CA PRO A 223 15.50 -20.49 -19.60
C PRO A 223 15.93 -19.03 -19.77
N ALA A 224 17.19 -18.81 -20.04
CA ALA A 224 17.82 -17.49 -20.23
C ALA A 224 17.13 -16.56 -21.26
N ALA A 225 16.21 -17.10 -22.07
CA ALA A 225 15.37 -16.35 -22.99
C ALA A 225 14.32 -15.47 -22.28
N MET A 226 13.82 -15.88 -21.09
CA MET A 226 12.82 -15.11 -20.34
C MET A 226 13.45 -13.99 -19.50
N GLU A 227 14.72 -14.14 -19.07
CA GLU A 227 15.47 -13.06 -18.43
C GLU A 227 15.77 -11.90 -19.41
N ALA A 228 16.01 -12.18 -20.69
CA ALA A 228 16.23 -11.17 -21.71
C ALA A 228 14.95 -10.37 -22.01
N GLU A 229 13.77 -10.98 -21.93
CA GLU A 229 12.48 -10.33 -22.15
C GLU A 229 12.04 -9.48 -20.93
N VAL A 230 12.35 -9.91 -19.72
CA VAL A 230 12.13 -9.14 -18.48
C VAL A 230 13.06 -7.93 -18.38
N VAL A 231 14.32 -8.04 -18.87
CA VAL A 231 15.29 -6.93 -18.90
C VAL A 231 14.97 -5.94 -20.04
N ALA A 232 14.38 -6.39 -21.14
CA ALA A 232 14.03 -5.54 -22.28
C ALA A 232 12.76 -4.69 -22.04
N SER A 233 11.90 -5.06 -21.12
CA SER A 233 10.68 -4.33 -20.77
C SER A 233 10.79 -3.59 -19.44
N ARG A 234 11.70 -2.59 -19.35
CA ARG A 234 11.58 -1.55 -18.31
C ARG A 234 10.28 -0.79 -18.59
N PRO A 235 9.23 -0.92 -17.74
CA PRO A 235 7.99 -0.21 -17.99
C PRO A 235 8.30 1.29 -17.90
N SER A 236 8.20 1.99 -19.03
CA SER A 236 8.32 3.43 -19.02
C SER A 236 7.10 4.01 -18.28
N VAL A 237 7.31 5.00 -17.41
CA VAL A 237 6.22 5.72 -16.74
C VAL A 237 5.19 6.21 -17.76
N LEU A 238 5.64 6.63 -18.94
CA LEU A 238 4.81 7.00 -20.08
C LEU A 238 3.89 5.88 -20.56
N GLU A 239 4.34 4.64 -20.55
CA GLU A 239 3.51 3.49 -20.94
C GLU A 239 2.41 3.23 -19.89
N GLY A 240 2.76 3.35 -18.60
CA GLY A 240 1.80 3.30 -17.51
C GLY A 240 0.75 4.41 -17.60
N VAL A 241 1.15 5.64 -17.86
CA VAL A 241 0.23 6.78 -18.07
C VAL A 241 -0.68 6.57 -19.27
N ARG A 242 -0.15 6.04 -20.39
CA ARG A 242 -0.99 5.69 -21.58
C ARG A 242 -2.00 4.60 -21.27
N LEU A 243 -1.61 3.61 -20.45
CA LEU A 243 -2.51 2.54 -20.02
C LEU A 243 -3.64 3.10 -19.16
N VAL A 244 -3.31 3.93 -18.16
CA VAL A 244 -4.30 4.65 -17.33
C VAL A 244 -5.26 5.47 -18.18
N ALA A 245 -4.75 6.21 -19.17
CA ALA A 245 -5.57 7.05 -20.02
C ALA A 245 -6.57 6.25 -20.90
N ARG A 246 -6.21 5.02 -21.28
CA ARG A 246 -7.03 4.15 -22.14
C ARG A 246 -8.13 3.38 -21.40
N GLU A 247 -7.95 3.11 -20.12
CA GLU A 247 -8.92 2.33 -19.32
C GLU A 247 -9.76 3.28 -18.45
N PRO A 248 -11.07 3.47 -18.75
CA PRO A 248 -11.91 4.46 -18.06
C PRO A 248 -11.98 4.27 -16.54
N GLY A 249 -12.09 3.03 -16.08
CA GLY A 249 -12.14 2.72 -14.64
C GLY A 249 -10.85 3.07 -13.91
N THR A 250 -9.71 2.63 -14.44
CA THR A 250 -8.37 2.92 -13.91
C THR A 250 -8.12 4.44 -13.89
N ARG A 251 -8.50 5.16 -14.97
CA ARG A 251 -8.36 6.61 -15.08
C ARG A 251 -9.13 7.37 -14.00
N ILE A 252 -10.35 6.94 -13.66
CA ILE A 252 -11.16 7.56 -12.61
C ILE A 252 -10.46 7.44 -11.26
N VAL A 253 -10.04 6.24 -10.87
CA VAL A 253 -9.44 5.99 -9.56
C VAL A 253 -8.08 6.67 -9.44
N VAL A 254 -7.23 6.56 -10.46
CA VAL A 254 -5.93 7.26 -10.51
C VAL A 254 -6.14 8.79 -10.46
N GLY A 255 -7.14 9.31 -11.19
CA GLY A 255 -7.49 10.72 -11.16
C GLY A 255 -7.90 11.21 -9.76
N ILE A 256 -8.72 10.45 -9.03
CA ILE A 256 -9.12 10.76 -7.65
C ILE A 256 -7.90 10.76 -6.70
N LEU A 257 -7.04 9.74 -6.80
CA LEU A 257 -5.82 9.66 -5.98
C LEU A 257 -4.82 10.78 -6.30
N THR A 258 -4.69 11.16 -7.58
CA THR A 258 -3.89 12.32 -7.99
C THR A 258 -4.49 13.62 -7.46
N LEU A 259 -5.81 13.80 -7.54
CA LEU A 259 -6.49 14.99 -7.01
C LEU A 259 -6.31 15.10 -5.49
N ARG A 260 -6.31 13.98 -4.76
CA ARG A 260 -5.95 13.95 -3.34
C ARG A 260 -4.56 14.52 -3.10
N MET A 261 -3.57 14.17 -3.95
CA MET A 261 -2.21 14.68 -3.83
C MET A 261 -2.12 16.17 -4.16
N VAL A 262 -2.96 16.68 -5.08
CA VAL A 262 -3.10 18.13 -5.30
C VAL A 262 -3.54 18.84 -4.02
N VAL A 263 -4.54 18.29 -3.33
CA VAL A 263 -5.01 18.88 -2.06
C VAL A 263 -3.91 18.82 -0.99
N ILE A 264 -3.19 17.70 -0.87
CA ILE A 264 -2.07 17.56 0.09
C ILE A 264 -0.98 18.61 -0.20
N GLY A 265 -0.57 18.76 -1.46
CA GLY A 265 0.43 19.79 -1.84
C GLY A 265 -0.04 21.23 -1.54
N ALA A 266 -1.33 21.51 -1.72
CA ALA A 266 -1.87 22.80 -1.30
C ALA A 266 -1.83 22.96 0.23
N LEU A 267 -2.14 21.93 1.00
CA LEU A 267 -2.13 21.95 2.47
C LEU A 267 -0.73 22.20 3.03
N ASP A 268 0.33 21.67 2.41
CA ASP A 268 1.72 21.92 2.83
C ASP A 268 2.04 23.42 2.89
N VAL A 269 1.51 24.19 1.94
CA VAL A 269 1.64 25.65 1.92
C VAL A 269 0.65 26.30 2.90
N LEU A 270 -0.60 25.86 2.89
CA LEU A 270 -1.67 26.46 3.67
C LEU A 270 -1.46 26.31 5.19
N TYR A 271 -0.81 25.24 5.66
CA TYR A 271 -0.50 25.07 7.09
C TYR A 271 0.47 26.15 7.60
N ILE A 272 1.43 26.57 6.77
CA ILE A 272 2.35 27.65 7.13
C ILE A 272 1.61 28.98 7.19
N LEU A 273 0.83 29.27 6.14
CA LEU A 273 0.12 30.54 6.05
C LEU A 273 -0.94 30.69 7.16
N ILE A 274 -1.73 29.66 7.45
CA ILE A 274 -2.75 29.73 8.50
C ILE A 274 -2.12 29.82 9.90
N ALA A 275 -1.01 29.10 10.15
CA ALA A 275 -0.32 29.14 11.43
C ALA A 275 0.28 30.51 11.73
N LEU A 276 0.91 31.16 10.73
CA LEU A 276 1.63 32.42 10.90
C LEU A 276 0.74 33.64 10.71
N GLU A 277 -0.08 33.66 9.64
CA GLU A 277 -0.85 34.85 9.26
C GLU A 277 -2.23 34.94 9.93
N VAL A 278 -2.84 33.78 10.25
CA VAL A 278 -4.22 33.73 10.77
C VAL A 278 -4.24 33.43 12.27
N PHE A 279 -3.59 32.31 12.67
CA PHE A 279 -3.62 31.88 14.07
C PHE A 279 -2.57 32.56 14.94
N GLY A 280 -1.49 33.05 14.36
CA GLY A 280 -0.40 33.70 15.11
C GLY A 280 0.28 32.78 16.13
N ILE A 281 0.28 31.45 15.88
CA ILE A 281 0.85 30.44 16.80
C ILE A 281 2.33 30.18 16.57
N GLY A 282 2.99 31.01 15.77
CA GLY A 282 4.45 30.97 15.53
C GLY A 282 4.89 29.78 14.65
N ASP A 283 6.20 29.63 14.53
CA ASP A 283 6.84 28.69 13.59
C ASP A 283 6.52 27.23 13.89
N SER A 284 6.35 26.87 15.16
CA SER A 284 5.95 25.52 15.59
C SER A 284 4.52 25.17 15.17
N GLY A 285 3.69 26.18 14.88
CA GLY A 285 2.27 26.00 14.58
C GLY A 285 2.03 25.17 13.32
N ALA A 286 2.79 25.42 12.24
CA ALA A 286 2.70 24.65 11.01
C ALA A 286 3.00 23.16 11.23
N GLY A 287 4.01 22.86 12.03
CA GLY A 287 4.35 21.49 12.43
C GLY A 287 3.25 20.82 13.26
N LEU A 288 2.64 21.55 14.21
CA LEU A 288 1.55 21.03 15.03
C LEU A 288 0.29 20.70 14.21
N LEU A 289 -0.10 21.58 13.27
CA LEU A 289 -1.25 21.35 12.41
C LEU A 289 -1.01 20.13 11.47
N ASN A 290 0.18 20.02 10.92
CA ASN A 290 0.56 18.87 10.08
C ASN A 290 0.61 17.57 10.93
N ALA A 291 1.13 17.62 12.15
CA ALA A 291 1.13 16.47 13.08
C ALA A 291 -0.29 16.03 13.45
N ALA A 292 -1.23 16.96 13.65
CA ALA A 292 -2.64 16.65 13.88
C ALA A 292 -3.24 15.87 12.70
N MET A 293 -2.98 16.32 11.47
CA MET A 293 -3.38 15.57 10.27
C MET A 293 -2.69 14.19 10.22
N GLY A 294 -1.38 14.12 10.51
CA GLY A 294 -0.61 12.86 10.56
C GLY A 294 -1.19 11.85 11.56
N LEU A 295 -1.62 12.31 12.74
CA LEU A 295 -2.34 11.47 13.71
C LEU A 295 -3.62 10.90 13.09
N GLY A 296 -4.37 11.73 12.38
CA GLY A 296 -5.56 11.30 11.65
C GLY A 296 -5.25 10.24 10.58
N VAL A 297 -4.16 10.39 9.84
CA VAL A 297 -3.73 9.41 8.84
C VAL A 297 -3.44 8.05 9.48
N VAL A 298 -2.75 8.02 10.61
CA VAL A 298 -2.47 6.77 11.37
C VAL A 298 -3.76 6.10 11.84
N LEU A 299 -4.68 6.87 12.46
CA LEU A 299 -5.97 6.35 12.94
C LEU A 299 -6.87 5.90 11.79
N GLY A 300 -6.96 6.69 10.74
CA GLY A 300 -7.77 6.41 9.55
C GLY A 300 -7.26 5.19 8.77
N GLY A 301 -5.94 5.01 8.66
CA GLY A 301 -5.33 3.83 8.09
C GLY A 301 -5.77 2.56 8.81
N ALA A 302 -5.67 2.54 10.15
CA ALA A 302 -6.09 1.40 10.96
C ALA A 302 -7.59 1.05 10.78
N ILE A 303 -8.47 2.06 10.70
CA ILE A 303 -9.91 1.87 10.47
C ILE A 303 -10.19 1.34 9.06
N SER A 304 -9.49 1.87 8.06
CA SER A 304 -9.71 1.55 6.64
C SER A 304 -9.40 0.09 6.31
N PHE A 305 -8.46 -0.56 7.00
CA PHE A 305 -8.20 -1.99 6.84
C PHE A 305 -9.43 -2.86 7.13
N GLY A 306 -10.26 -2.49 8.11
CA GLY A 306 -11.52 -3.20 8.40
C GLY A 306 -12.60 -3.02 7.32
N ILE A 307 -12.50 -1.98 6.50
CA ILE A 307 -13.46 -1.64 5.45
C ILE A 307 -13.11 -2.32 4.12
N CYS A 308 -11.82 -2.56 3.84
CA CYS A 308 -11.34 -3.11 2.57
C CYS A 308 -11.90 -4.49 2.22
N GLY A 309 -12.39 -5.25 3.19
CA GLY A 309 -13.08 -6.53 2.96
C GLY A 309 -14.49 -6.41 2.36
N ARG A 310 -15.07 -5.21 2.29
CA ARG A 310 -16.42 -5.01 1.76
C ARG A 310 -16.47 -5.18 0.24
N PRO A 311 -17.61 -5.69 -0.29
CA PRO A 311 -17.76 -5.93 -1.73
C PRO A 311 -17.88 -4.62 -2.54
N ARG A 312 -18.43 -3.57 -1.95
CA ARG A 312 -18.60 -2.25 -2.56
C ARG A 312 -17.79 -1.24 -1.79
N LEU A 313 -16.88 -0.55 -2.48
CA LEU A 313 -15.95 0.41 -1.88
C LEU A 313 -16.17 1.85 -2.37
N ALA A 314 -16.92 2.05 -3.45
CA ALA A 314 -17.21 3.39 -3.99
C ALA A 314 -17.96 4.30 -3.00
N PRO A 315 -19.00 3.84 -2.25
CA PRO A 315 -19.64 4.64 -1.23
C PRO A 315 -18.69 5.04 -0.09
N GLU A 316 -17.82 4.10 0.30
CA GLU A 316 -16.84 4.32 1.37
C GLU A 316 -15.77 5.34 0.94
N LEU A 317 -15.33 5.28 -0.32
CA LEU A 317 -14.43 6.28 -0.91
C LEU A 317 -15.09 7.67 -0.92
N GLY A 318 -16.38 7.75 -1.31
CA GLY A 318 -17.15 8.97 -1.29
C GLY A 318 -17.31 9.54 0.13
N PHE A 319 -17.55 8.68 1.11
CA PHE A 319 -17.65 9.08 2.52
C PHE A 319 -16.31 9.61 3.04
N ALA A 320 -15.21 8.91 2.79
CA ALA A 320 -13.87 9.33 3.20
C ALA A 320 -13.50 10.70 2.62
N ALA A 321 -13.79 10.94 1.35
CA ALA A 321 -13.56 12.23 0.70
C ALA A 321 -14.47 13.34 1.26
N ALA A 322 -15.73 13.04 1.57
CA ALA A 322 -16.64 14.00 2.19
C ALA A 322 -16.15 14.38 3.59
N VAL A 323 -15.68 13.42 4.39
CA VAL A 323 -15.10 13.67 5.72
C VAL A 323 -13.89 14.59 5.61
N ALA A 324 -12.94 14.28 4.71
CA ALA A 324 -11.78 15.13 4.49
C ALA A 324 -12.17 16.54 3.99
N GLY A 325 -13.06 16.61 3.01
CA GLY A 325 -13.48 17.87 2.40
C GLY A 325 -14.26 18.78 3.34
N ILE A 326 -15.23 18.22 4.06
CA ILE A 326 -16.02 18.98 5.04
C ILE A 326 -15.12 19.51 6.16
N GLY A 327 -14.18 18.70 6.65
CA GLY A 327 -13.23 19.14 7.67
C GLY A 327 -12.39 20.33 7.19
N LEU A 328 -11.88 20.33 5.96
CA LEU A 328 -11.15 21.47 5.40
C LEU A 328 -12.02 22.70 5.23
N VAL A 329 -13.28 22.53 4.81
CA VAL A 329 -14.26 23.64 4.74
C VAL A 329 -14.51 24.22 6.13
N VAL A 330 -14.60 23.39 7.16
CA VAL A 330 -14.76 23.86 8.56
C VAL A 330 -13.53 24.67 9.00
N VAL A 331 -12.30 24.24 8.67
CA VAL A 331 -11.10 25.05 8.93
C VAL A 331 -11.18 26.38 8.19
N GLY A 332 -11.58 26.36 6.92
CA GLY A 332 -11.81 27.56 6.11
C GLY A 332 -12.94 28.46 6.60
N ALA A 333 -13.89 27.96 7.38
CA ALA A 333 -14.98 28.77 7.96
C ALA A 333 -14.52 29.68 9.12
N GLY A 334 -13.25 29.63 9.52
CA GLY A 334 -12.67 30.57 10.49
C GLY A 334 -12.70 30.07 11.93
N VAL A 335 -12.50 28.77 12.15
CA VAL A 335 -12.25 28.18 13.48
C VAL A 335 -10.91 28.66 14.04
N ASP A 336 -10.78 28.65 15.36
CA ASP A 336 -9.50 28.97 16.02
C ASP A 336 -8.51 27.77 15.95
N ALA A 337 -7.25 28.01 16.33
CA ALA A 337 -6.19 27.00 16.27
C ALA A 337 -6.50 25.76 17.12
N ALA A 338 -7.14 25.91 18.26
CA ALA A 338 -7.47 24.80 19.16
C ALA A 338 -8.57 23.91 18.56
N GLN A 339 -9.51 24.51 17.82
CA GLN A 339 -10.57 23.80 17.10
C GLN A 339 -10.06 23.18 15.79
N ALA A 340 -9.14 23.86 15.12
CA ALA A 340 -8.56 23.36 13.86
C ALA A 340 -7.81 22.04 14.04
N ALA A 341 -7.05 21.87 15.12
CA ALA A 341 -6.27 20.66 15.36
C ALA A 341 -7.13 19.37 15.38
N PRO A 342 -8.19 19.22 16.18
CA PRO A 342 -9.05 18.02 16.15
C PRO A 342 -9.77 17.85 14.80
N VAL A 343 -10.14 18.93 14.13
CA VAL A 343 -10.74 18.86 12.79
C VAL A 343 -9.72 18.29 11.79
N LEU A 344 -8.46 18.70 11.85
CA LEU A 344 -7.40 18.15 10.99
C LEU A 344 -7.10 16.67 11.26
N VAL A 345 -7.27 16.18 12.49
CA VAL A 345 -7.24 14.73 12.76
C VAL A 345 -8.32 14.02 11.95
N VAL A 346 -9.55 14.55 11.94
CA VAL A 346 -10.66 13.97 11.16
C VAL A 346 -10.38 14.07 9.65
N VAL A 347 -9.80 15.17 9.18
CA VAL A 347 -9.35 15.33 7.78
C VAL A 347 -8.31 14.25 7.42
N GLY A 348 -7.31 14.02 8.26
CA GLY A 348 -6.30 12.98 8.08
C GLY A 348 -6.90 11.59 7.98
N MET A 349 -7.91 11.27 8.82
CA MET A 349 -8.64 10.00 8.72
C MET A 349 -9.33 9.85 7.36
N GLY A 350 -9.94 10.91 6.85
CA GLY A 350 -10.55 10.92 5.52
C GLY A 350 -9.53 10.71 4.40
N PHE A 351 -8.36 11.36 4.47
CA PHE A 351 -7.29 11.16 3.48
C PHE A 351 -6.72 9.75 3.48
N ALA A 352 -6.50 9.16 4.66
CA ALA A 352 -6.06 7.77 4.77
C ALA A 352 -7.12 6.81 4.19
N GLY A 353 -8.39 7.05 4.47
CA GLY A 353 -9.50 6.31 3.87
C GLY A 353 -9.48 6.38 2.34
N CYS A 354 -9.35 7.59 1.79
CA CYS A 354 -9.26 7.77 0.34
C CYS A 354 -8.08 7.01 -0.28
N ASP A 355 -6.92 7.02 0.36
CA ASP A 355 -5.73 6.33 -0.14
C ASP A 355 -5.90 4.81 -0.12
N VAL A 356 -6.21 4.25 1.03
CA VAL A 356 -6.34 2.80 1.23
C VAL A 356 -7.46 2.23 0.38
N ILE A 357 -8.63 2.85 0.39
CA ILE A 357 -9.80 2.39 -0.37
C ILE A 357 -9.56 2.56 -1.87
N GLY A 358 -9.03 3.72 -2.30
CA GLY A 358 -8.72 3.98 -3.71
C GLY A 358 -7.69 3.01 -4.29
N ARG A 359 -6.59 2.76 -3.57
CA ARG A 359 -5.59 1.74 -3.97
C ARG A 359 -6.20 0.33 -4.01
N THR A 360 -7.06 -0.02 -3.07
CA THR A 360 -7.76 -1.31 -3.06
C THR A 360 -8.67 -1.47 -4.26
N ILE A 361 -9.45 -0.44 -4.62
CA ILE A 361 -10.27 -0.45 -5.84
C ILE A 361 -9.37 -0.63 -7.06
N LEU A 362 -8.28 0.14 -7.16
CA LEU A 362 -7.35 0.05 -8.27
C LEU A 362 -6.76 -1.35 -8.45
N GLN A 363 -6.36 -2.00 -7.35
CA GLN A 363 -5.86 -3.38 -7.35
C GLN A 363 -6.93 -4.39 -7.77
N ARG A 364 -8.21 -4.15 -7.44
CA ARG A 364 -9.33 -5.03 -7.82
C ARG A 364 -9.68 -4.94 -9.30
N VAL A 365 -9.57 -3.75 -9.90
CA VAL A 365 -9.98 -3.52 -11.30
C VAL A 365 -8.87 -3.72 -12.31
N THR A 366 -7.60 -3.66 -11.88
CA THR A 366 -6.44 -3.75 -12.76
C THR A 366 -5.95 -5.20 -12.83
N PRO A 367 -5.83 -5.80 -14.03
CA PRO A 367 -5.23 -7.12 -14.20
C PRO A 367 -3.79 -7.17 -13.67
N GLU A 368 -3.41 -8.28 -13.03
CA GLU A 368 -2.12 -8.45 -12.36
C GLU A 368 -0.92 -8.14 -13.26
N ALA A 369 -0.95 -8.59 -14.52
CA ALA A 369 0.08 -8.32 -15.52
C ALA A 369 0.31 -6.82 -15.84
N ARG A 370 -0.62 -5.94 -15.47
CA ARG A 370 -0.56 -4.49 -15.72
C ARG A 370 -0.47 -3.67 -14.44
N LEU A 371 -0.69 -4.29 -13.28
CA LEU A 371 -0.80 -3.61 -11.98
C LEU A 371 0.47 -2.81 -11.65
N GLY A 372 1.65 -3.39 -11.84
CA GLY A 372 2.91 -2.70 -11.58
C GLY A 372 3.09 -1.42 -12.41
N ARG A 373 2.67 -1.43 -13.70
CA ARG A 373 2.73 -0.25 -14.57
C ARG A 373 1.74 0.83 -14.14
N VAL A 374 0.55 0.44 -13.73
CA VAL A 374 -0.49 1.37 -13.25
C VAL A 374 -0.07 2.00 -11.92
N LEU A 375 0.47 1.22 -10.97
CA LEU A 375 0.97 1.75 -9.70
C LEU A 375 2.18 2.68 -9.90
N GLY A 376 3.11 2.34 -10.80
CA GLY A 376 4.21 3.23 -11.14
C GLY A 376 3.75 4.56 -11.77
N ALA A 377 2.71 4.53 -12.63
CA ALA A 377 2.10 5.74 -13.16
C ALA A 377 1.39 6.56 -12.07
N LEU A 378 0.70 5.89 -11.14
CA LEU A 378 0.06 6.53 -10.00
C LEU A 378 1.07 7.31 -9.15
N GLU A 379 2.23 6.72 -8.82
CA GLU A 379 3.26 7.40 -8.04
C GLU A 379 3.81 8.64 -8.78
N GLY A 380 4.09 8.53 -10.08
CA GLY A 380 4.52 9.68 -10.88
C GLY A 380 3.46 10.80 -10.93
N LEU A 381 2.20 10.44 -11.12
CA LEU A 381 1.08 11.40 -11.12
C LEU A 381 0.82 11.98 -9.72
N ALA A 382 1.08 11.21 -8.66
CA ALA A 382 0.98 11.68 -7.28
C ALA A 382 1.98 12.81 -7.00
N PHE A 383 3.25 12.65 -7.38
CA PHE A 383 4.25 13.72 -7.26
C PHE A 383 3.90 14.94 -8.11
N ALA A 384 3.42 14.74 -9.34
CA ALA A 384 2.94 15.84 -10.18
C ALA A 384 1.76 16.57 -9.54
N GLY A 385 0.81 15.83 -8.96
CA GLY A 385 -0.32 16.39 -8.22
C GLY A 385 0.12 17.23 -7.02
N LEU A 386 1.06 16.71 -6.22
CA LEU A 386 1.63 17.41 -5.09
C LEU A 386 2.26 18.75 -5.53
N ALA A 387 3.06 18.73 -6.60
CA ALA A 387 3.69 19.91 -7.17
C ALA A 387 2.66 20.95 -7.66
N VAL A 388 1.62 20.49 -8.38
CA VAL A 388 0.53 21.36 -8.85
C VAL A 388 -0.19 22.01 -7.68
N GLY A 389 -0.51 21.26 -6.63
CA GLY A 389 -1.16 21.78 -5.43
C GLY A 389 -0.33 22.84 -4.71
N SER A 390 0.97 22.57 -4.52
CA SER A 390 1.89 23.52 -3.88
C SER A 390 2.05 24.81 -4.66
N LEU A 391 2.09 24.75 -6.00
CA LEU A 391 2.16 25.95 -6.86
C LEU A 391 0.83 26.71 -6.92
N ALA A 392 -0.29 26.00 -6.91
CA ALA A 392 -1.60 26.63 -7.00
C ALA A 392 -2.01 27.33 -5.69
N ALA A 393 -1.57 26.82 -4.54
CA ALA A 393 -1.98 27.34 -3.24
C ALA A 393 -1.71 28.85 -3.05
N PRO A 394 -0.51 29.38 -3.30
CA PRO A 394 -0.27 30.83 -3.16
C PRO A 394 -1.15 31.66 -4.11
N VAL A 395 -1.41 31.17 -5.32
CA VAL A 395 -2.27 31.84 -6.30
C VAL A 395 -3.72 31.89 -5.82
N VAL A 396 -4.24 30.77 -5.30
CA VAL A 396 -5.60 30.68 -4.74
C VAL A 396 -5.71 31.60 -3.52
N VAL A 397 -4.70 31.58 -2.65
CA VAL A 397 -4.65 32.48 -1.47
C VAL A 397 -4.68 33.95 -1.88
N ALA A 398 -3.96 34.34 -2.93
CA ALA A 398 -3.97 35.72 -3.43
C ALA A 398 -5.35 36.17 -3.95
N ILE A 399 -6.20 35.24 -4.41
CA ILE A 399 -7.53 35.53 -4.97
C ILE A 399 -8.61 35.51 -3.89
N VAL A 400 -8.62 34.48 -3.01
CA VAL A 400 -9.71 34.24 -2.08
C VAL A 400 -9.29 34.26 -0.60
N GLY A 401 -8.04 34.59 -0.30
CA GLY A 401 -7.46 34.56 1.05
C GLY A 401 -7.21 33.15 1.56
N VAL A 402 -6.55 33.03 2.73
CA VAL A 402 -6.16 31.75 3.34
C VAL A 402 -7.41 30.91 3.66
N HIS A 403 -8.43 31.48 4.27
CA HIS A 403 -9.70 30.80 4.58
C HIS A 403 -10.40 30.27 3.33
N GLY A 404 -10.51 31.11 2.29
CA GLY A 404 -11.10 30.71 1.00
C GLY A 404 -10.31 29.56 0.33
N ALA A 405 -9.00 29.56 0.45
CA ALA A 405 -8.15 28.49 -0.09
C ALA A 405 -8.39 27.13 0.59
N PHE A 406 -8.62 27.11 1.91
CA PHE A 406 -9.06 25.88 2.61
C PHE A 406 -10.43 25.39 2.13
N VAL A 407 -11.38 26.29 1.88
CA VAL A 407 -12.69 25.93 1.32
C VAL A 407 -12.53 25.35 -0.09
N VAL A 408 -11.75 25.98 -0.95
CA VAL A 408 -11.48 25.47 -2.31
C VAL A 408 -10.83 24.08 -2.23
N ALA A 409 -9.78 23.91 -1.42
CA ALA A 409 -9.11 22.62 -1.23
C ALA A 409 -10.08 21.55 -0.70
N GLY A 410 -10.97 21.92 0.24
CA GLY A 410 -11.96 21.02 0.81
C GLY A 410 -13.02 20.57 -0.17
N LEU A 411 -13.39 21.38 -1.15
CA LEU A 411 -14.39 21.04 -2.16
C LEU A 411 -13.83 20.17 -3.29
N LEU A 412 -12.52 20.19 -3.55
CA LEU A 412 -11.93 19.51 -4.69
C LEU A 412 -12.20 17.99 -4.71
N LEU A 413 -11.96 17.28 -3.61
CA LEU A 413 -12.16 15.83 -3.55
C LEU A 413 -13.63 15.41 -3.64
N PRO A 414 -14.55 15.96 -2.82
CA PRO A 414 -15.97 15.63 -2.91
C PRO A 414 -16.54 15.91 -4.29
N VAL A 415 -16.20 17.05 -4.90
CA VAL A 415 -16.64 17.42 -6.27
C VAL A 415 -16.04 16.48 -7.31
N GLY A 416 -14.74 16.14 -7.21
CA GLY A 416 -14.07 15.20 -8.09
C GLY A 416 -14.71 13.80 -8.05
N ILE A 417 -15.08 13.32 -6.86
CA ILE A 417 -15.78 12.03 -6.72
C ILE A 417 -17.22 12.13 -7.21
N ALA A 418 -17.94 13.20 -6.88
CA ALA A 418 -19.32 13.40 -7.32
C ALA A 418 -19.42 13.43 -8.87
N SER A 419 -18.50 14.13 -9.54
CA SER A 419 -18.45 14.19 -11.01
C SER A 419 -18.11 12.82 -11.65
N SER A 420 -17.38 11.98 -10.95
CA SER A 420 -16.96 10.64 -11.41
C SER A 420 -17.86 9.52 -10.91
N TRP A 421 -18.93 9.84 -10.15
CA TRP A 421 -19.73 8.87 -9.40
C TRP A 421 -20.36 7.76 -10.24
N LEU A 422 -20.92 8.13 -11.39
CA LEU A 422 -21.55 7.16 -12.30
C LEU A 422 -20.53 6.18 -12.87
N GLY A 423 -19.35 6.69 -13.26
CA GLY A 423 -18.26 5.86 -13.76
C GLY A 423 -17.68 4.95 -12.68
N LEU A 424 -17.52 5.45 -11.45
CA LEU A 424 -17.04 4.67 -10.31
C LEU A 424 -18.01 3.52 -9.97
N ARG A 425 -19.31 3.79 -9.96
CA ARG A 425 -20.35 2.74 -9.75
C ARG A 425 -20.44 1.74 -10.90
N ALA A 426 -20.29 2.18 -12.15
CA ALA A 426 -20.28 1.28 -13.30
C ALA A 426 -19.08 0.32 -13.21
N MET A 427 -17.90 0.86 -12.97
CA MET A 427 -16.67 0.08 -12.77
C MET A 427 -16.80 -0.94 -11.64
N GLU A 428 -17.39 -0.55 -10.51
CA GLU A 428 -17.63 -1.46 -9.39
C GLU A 428 -18.59 -2.60 -9.74
N ARG A 429 -19.61 -2.34 -10.56
CA ARG A 429 -20.53 -3.38 -11.04
C ARG A 429 -19.80 -4.39 -11.93
N ASP A 430 -18.90 -3.92 -12.79
CA ASP A 430 -18.12 -4.76 -13.71
C ASP A 430 -17.00 -5.53 -12.98
N ALA A 431 -16.47 -4.95 -11.89
CA ALA A 431 -15.47 -5.54 -11.00
C ALA A 431 -16.10 -6.32 -9.83
N LEU A 432 -17.41 -6.60 -9.86
CA LEU A 432 -18.08 -7.33 -8.79
C LEU A 432 -17.31 -8.61 -8.48
N VAL A 433 -16.72 -8.61 -7.29
CA VAL A 433 -16.27 -9.84 -6.66
C VAL A 433 -17.47 -10.78 -6.68
N PRO A 434 -17.39 -11.95 -7.30
CA PRO A 434 -18.52 -12.87 -7.35
C PRO A 434 -18.79 -13.41 -5.95
N LEU A 435 -19.58 -12.66 -5.15
CA LEU A 435 -19.85 -12.93 -3.74
C LEU A 435 -20.36 -14.35 -3.51
N ARG A 436 -21.13 -14.87 -4.48
CA ARG A 436 -21.61 -16.25 -4.47
C ARG A 436 -20.44 -17.24 -4.49
N ALA A 437 -19.44 -17.01 -5.36
CA ALA A 437 -18.26 -17.87 -5.44
C ALA A 437 -17.34 -17.68 -4.23
N VAL A 438 -17.14 -16.44 -3.76
CA VAL A 438 -16.35 -16.16 -2.54
C VAL A 438 -16.99 -16.83 -1.32
N GLY A 439 -18.31 -16.74 -1.15
CA GLY A 439 -19.01 -17.41 -0.06
C GLY A 439 -18.79 -18.92 -0.09
N LEU A 440 -18.96 -19.54 -1.27
CA LEU A 440 -18.74 -20.97 -1.45
C LEU A 440 -17.29 -21.39 -1.16
N LEU A 441 -16.30 -20.63 -1.64
CA LEU A 441 -14.89 -20.91 -1.39
C LEU A 441 -14.50 -20.76 0.07
N ARG A 442 -15.11 -19.83 0.81
CA ARG A 442 -14.89 -19.66 2.26
C ARG A 442 -15.41 -20.82 3.10
N GLU A 443 -16.44 -21.49 2.62
CA GLU A 443 -16.98 -22.70 3.27
C GLU A 443 -16.15 -23.94 2.93
N SER A 444 -15.35 -23.92 1.85
CA SER A 444 -14.52 -25.05 1.42
C SER A 444 -13.28 -25.23 2.29
N ALA A 445 -13.01 -26.43 2.77
CA ALA A 445 -11.88 -26.75 3.64
C ALA A 445 -10.52 -26.35 3.04
N ILE A 446 -10.35 -26.46 1.71
CA ILE A 446 -9.09 -26.15 1.02
C ILE A 446 -8.88 -24.64 0.90
N PHE A 447 -9.93 -23.85 0.65
CA PHE A 447 -9.82 -22.41 0.39
C PHE A 447 -10.10 -21.53 1.62
N ALA A 448 -10.74 -22.06 2.66
CA ALA A 448 -11.01 -21.31 3.89
C ALA A 448 -9.77 -20.67 4.54
N PRO A 449 -8.58 -21.32 4.57
CA PRO A 449 -7.38 -20.74 5.17
C PRO A 449 -6.74 -19.63 4.34
N LEU A 450 -7.14 -19.42 3.09
CA LEU A 450 -6.52 -18.42 2.19
C LEU A 450 -6.83 -16.99 2.62
N PRO A 451 -5.90 -16.05 2.38
CA PRO A 451 -6.17 -14.60 2.48
C PRO A 451 -7.34 -14.18 1.59
N GLN A 452 -8.05 -13.12 2.00
CA GLN A 452 -9.23 -12.62 1.27
C GLN A 452 -8.93 -12.32 -0.20
N ALA A 453 -7.78 -11.71 -0.49
CA ALA A 453 -7.37 -11.36 -1.85
C ALA A 453 -7.22 -12.60 -2.75
N GLU A 454 -6.68 -13.70 -2.23
CA GLU A 454 -6.52 -14.95 -2.96
C GLU A 454 -7.86 -15.62 -3.24
N VAL A 455 -8.76 -15.67 -2.23
CA VAL A 455 -10.12 -16.18 -2.42
C VAL A 455 -10.86 -15.38 -3.49
N GLU A 456 -10.76 -14.05 -3.48
CA GLU A 456 -11.35 -13.18 -4.50
C GLU A 456 -10.73 -13.42 -5.89
N ARG A 457 -9.42 -13.66 -5.97
CA ARG A 457 -8.72 -14.00 -7.21
C ARG A 457 -9.23 -15.31 -7.81
N VAL A 458 -9.33 -16.35 -6.99
CA VAL A 458 -9.88 -17.65 -7.40
C VAL A 458 -11.32 -17.47 -7.87
N ALA A 459 -12.15 -16.79 -7.08
CA ALA A 459 -13.57 -16.58 -7.37
C ALA A 459 -13.81 -15.87 -8.72
N ARG A 460 -12.96 -14.87 -9.09
CA ARG A 460 -13.06 -14.17 -10.39
C ARG A 460 -12.68 -15.04 -11.57
N SER A 461 -11.76 -15.98 -11.39
CA SER A 461 -11.26 -16.86 -12.45
C SER A 461 -12.06 -18.14 -12.61
N ALA A 462 -12.81 -18.51 -11.58
CA ALA A 462 -13.66 -19.70 -11.56
C ALA A 462 -14.91 -19.53 -12.45
N ARG A 463 -15.44 -20.64 -12.92
CA ARG A 463 -16.64 -20.67 -13.77
C ARG A 463 -17.71 -21.55 -13.14
N TRP A 464 -18.95 -21.10 -13.24
CA TRP A 464 -20.10 -21.91 -12.87
C TRP A 464 -20.36 -22.97 -13.94
N LEU A 465 -20.57 -24.21 -13.51
CA LEU A 465 -20.93 -25.35 -14.32
C LEU A 465 -22.22 -25.93 -13.76
N THR A 466 -23.20 -26.16 -14.62
CA THR A 466 -24.41 -26.91 -14.28
C THR A 466 -24.37 -28.20 -15.06
N ILE A 467 -24.65 -29.30 -14.38
CA ILE A 467 -24.71 -30.64 -14.96
C ILE A 467 -26.03 -31.32 -14.57
N ASP A 468 -26.56 -32.11 -15.48
CA ASP A 468 -27.81 -32.83 -15.30
C ASP A 468 -27.61 -34.16 -14.54
N ALA A 469 -28.70 -34.71 -14.02
CA ALA A 469 -28.69 -36.04 -13.37
C ALA A 469 -28.22 -37.13 -14.35
N GLY A 470 -27.25 -37.94 -13.92
CA GLY A 470 -26.65 -38.99 -14.75
C GLY A 470 -25.46 -38.53 -15.58
N GLU A 471 -25.18 -37.23 -15.65
CA GLU A 471 -24.02 -36.68 -16.39
C GLU A 471 -22.71 -36.93 -15.66
N VAL A 472 -21.68 -37.36 -16.40
CA VAL A 472 -20.35 -37.66 -15.87
C VAL A 472 -19.49 -36.38 -15.89
N LEU A 473 -19.12 -35.91 -14.70
CA LEU A 473 -18.26 -34.74 -14.50
C LEU A 473 -16.76 -35.05 -14.68
N ILE A 474 -16.33 -36.19 -14.16
CA ILE A 474 -14.94 -36.68 -14.18
C ILE A 474 -15.00 -38.16 -14.58
N ARG A 475 -14.10 -38.56 -15.49
CA ARG A 475 -13.90 -39.98 -15.81
C ARG A 475 -12.57 -40.44 -15.25
N GLU A 476 -12.58 -41.62 -14.63
CA GLU A 476 -11.38 -42.30 -14.18
C GLU A 476 -10.41 -42.51 -15.35
N GLY A 477 -9.10 -42.26 -15.13
CA GLY A 477 -8.04 -42.33 -16.14
C GLY A 477 -7.81 -41.07 -16.96
N ASP A 478 -8.76 -40.13 -16.99
CA ASP A 478 -8.58 -38.86 -17.72
C ASP A 478 -7.51 -37.96 -17.06
N ALA A 479 -6.96 -37.01 -17.83
CA ALA A 479 -6.06 -36.01 -17.29
C ALA A 479 -6.80 -35.04 -16.34
N GLY A 480 -6.16 -34.70 -15.21
CA GLY A 480 -6.70 -33.73 -14.27
C GLY A 480 -6.51 -32.29 -14.77
N ASP A 481 -7.58 -31.62 -15.17
CA ASP A 481 -7.61 -30.27 -15.76
C ASP A 481 -8.20 -29.21 -14.84
N ALA A 482 -9.07 -29.58 -13.90
CA ALA A 482 -9.77 -28.68 -13.00
C ALA A 482 -10.10 -29.32 -11.64
N TYR A 483 -10.34 -28.46 -10.66
CA TYR A 483 -10.96 -28.78 -9.38
C TYR A 483 -12.39 -28.25 -9.36
N TYR A 484 -13.31 -28.98 -8.76
CA TYR A 484 -14.72 -28.64 -8.72
C TYR A 484 -15.21 -28.54 -7.28
N VAL A 485 -15.96 -27.48 -6.97
CA VAL A 485 -16.57 -27.24 -5.65
C VAL A 485 -18.08 -27.28 -5.80
N LEU A 486 -18.75 -28.14 -5.07
CA LEU A 486 -20.21 -28.31 -5.12
C LEU A 486 -20.91 -27.14 -4.43
N GLU A 487 -21.82 -26.47 -5.13
CA GLU A 487 -22.71 -25.47 -4.52
C GLU A 487 -24.04 -26.10 -4.09
N SER A 488 -24.61 -26.90 -4.97
CA SER A 488 -25.88 -27.60 -4.72
C SER A 488 -25.97 -28.81 -5.62
N GLY A 489 -26.70 -29.81 -5.17
CA GLY A 489 -26.88 -31.09 -5.87
C GLY A 489 -26.22 -32.25 -5.12
N SER A 490 -25.92 -33.34 -5.83
CA SER A 490 -25.28 -34.52 -5.26
C SER A 490 -24.44 -35.25 -6.31
N LEU A 491 -23.21 -35.63 -5.92
CA LEU A 491 -22.25 -36.30 -6.78
C LEU A 491 -21.92 -37.70 -6.21
N ARG A 492 -21.93 -38.70 -7.07
CA ARG A 492 -21.49 -40.07 -6.77
C ARG A 492 -20.07 -40.25 -7.28
N VAL A 493 -19.18 -40.72 -6.43
CA VAL A 493 -17.79 -41.06 -6.75
C VAL A 493 -17.64 -42.57 -6.80
N THR A 494 -17.18 -43.11 -7.93
CA THR A 494 -16.98 -44.55 -8.14
C THR A 494 -15.55 -44.83 -8.62
N HIS A 495 -14.97 -45.95 -8.19
CA HIS A 495 -13.69 -46.49 -8.66
C HIS A 495 -13.90 -47.94 -9.08
N ASP A 496 -13.48 -48.29 -10.29
CA ASP A 496 -13.73 -49.62 -10.86
C ASP A 496 -15.21 -50.09 -10.72
N ALA A 497 -16.16 -49.18 -10.99
CA ALA A 497 -17.61 -49.35 -10.84
C ALA A 497 -18.09 -49.53 -9.38
N THR A 498 -17.22 -49.54 -8.39
CA THR A 498 -17.59 -49.61 -6.97
C THR A 498 -17.83 -48.19 -6.44
N GLU A 499 -18.97 -48.00 -5.74
CA GLU A 499 -19.29 -46.72 -5.12
C GLU A 499 -18.37 -46.48 -3.92
N LEU A 500 -17.56 -45.40 -3.96
CA LEU A 500 -16.72 -45.01 -2.84
C LEU A 500 -17.46 -44.07 -1.89
N ARG A 501 -18.17 -43.08 -2.44
CA ARG A 501 -18.95 -42.13 -1.65
C ARG A 501 -19.98 -41.38 -2.50
N VAL A 502 -20.96 -40.81 -1.83
CA VAL A 502 -21.85 -39.77 -2.35
C VAL A 502 -21.56 -38.50 -1.57
N THR A 503 -21.46 -37.38 -2.27
CA THR A 503 -21.27 -36.06 -1.65
C THR A 503 -22.39 -35.13 -2.07
N ASP A 504 -23.09 -34.56 -1.09
CA ASP A 504 -24.17 -33.58 -1.22
C ASP A 504 -23.94 -32.33 -0.35
N ALA A 505 -22.86 -32.35 0.42
CA ALA A 505 -22.50 -31.21 1.27
C ALA A 505 -22.04 -30.01 0.44
N ARG A 506 -22.67 -28.87 0.69
CA ARG A 506 -22.24 -27.60 0.10
C ARG A 506 -20.76 -27.31 0.42
N ALA A 507 -20.05 -26.78 -0.55
CA ALA A 507 -18.62 -26.47 -0.51
C ALA A 507 -17.68 -27.69 -0.44
N ASP A 508 -18.22 -28.93 -0.50
CA ASP A 508 -17.35 -30.08 -0.74
C ASP A 508 -16.81 -30.07 -2.17
N GLY A 509 -15.64 -30.66 -2.36
CA GLY A 509 -14.97 -30.60 -3.64
C GLY A 509 -14.56 -31.97 -4.18
N VAL A 510 -14.31 -32.05 -5.48
CA VAL A 510 -13.83 -33.25 -6.16
C VAL A 510 -12.71 -32.93 -7.15
N GLY A 511 -11.79 -33.89 -7.31
CA GLY A 511 -10.71 -33.83 -8.31
C GLY A 511 -9.36 -33.32 -7.78
N GLU A 512 -9.19 -33.08 -6.47
CA GLU A 512 -7.96 -32.61 -5.83
C GLU A 512 -6.81 -33.61 -5.93
N ILE A 513 -7.08 -34.92 -5.81
CA ILE A 513 -6.06 -35.99 -5.75
C ILE A 513 -5.23 -36.00 -7.03
N ALA A 514 -5.89 -35.96 -8.19
CA ALA A 514 -5.23 -35.97 -9.49
C ALA A 514 -4.38 -34.72 -9.70
N LEU A 515 -4.80 -33.55 -9.16
CA LEU A 515 -4.07 -32.31 -9.30
C LEU A 515 -2.85 -32.23 -8.37
N LEU A 516 -3.00 -32.64 -7.11
CA LEU A 516 -1.94 -32.57 -6.10
C LEU A 516 -0.83 -33.61 -6.31
N ARG A 517 -1.20 -34.82 -6.78
CA ARG A 517 -0.25 -35.92 -6.98
C ARG A 517 0.29 -36.02 -8.41
N ASP A 518 -0.21 -35.17 -9.32
CA ASP A 518 0.11 -35.20 -10.75
C ASP A 518 -0.11 -36.58 -11.40
N VAL A 519 -1.27 -37.17 -11.13
CA VAL A 519 -1.68 -38.47 -11.64
C VAL A 519 -3.00 -38.34 -12.44
N PRO A 520 -3.37 -39.32 -13.30
CA PRO A 520 -4.68 -39.36 -13.91
C PRO A 520 -5.81 -39.39 -12.86
N ARG A 521 -7.02 -39.04 -13.26
CA ARG A 521 -8.20 -39.08 -12.40
C ARG A 521 -8.37 -40.47 -11.76
N THR A 522 -8.42 -40.51 -10.47
CA THR A 522 -8.44 -41.75 -9.69
C THR A 522 -9.85 -42.33 -9.51
N ALA A 523 -10.89 -41.65 -9.95
CA ALA A 523 -12.27 -42.08 -9.83
C ALA A 523 -13.18 -41.38 -10.84
N THR A 524 -14.30 -41.99 -11.16
CA THR A 524 -15.38 -41.41 -11.94
C THR A 524 -16.34 -40.66 -11.03
N VAL A 525 -16.73 -39.44 -11.40
CA VAL A 525 -17.69 -38.61 -10.66
C VAL A 525 -18.90 -38.35 -11.52
N THR A 526 -20.09 -38.76 -11.06
CA THR A 526 -21.36 -38.60 -11.79
C THR A 526 -22.38 -37.87 -10.94
N ALA A 527 -23.12 -36.95 -11.52
CA ALA A 527 -24.20 -36.25 -10.83
C ALA A 527 -25.40 -37.22 -10.61
N THR A 528 -25.90 -37.30 -9.40
CA THR A 528 -27.08 -38.10 -9.08
C THR A 528 -28.38 -37.31 -9.22
N VAL A 529 -28.30 -36.00 -9.09
CA VAL A 529 -29.36 -35.02 -9.31
C VAL A 529 -28.77 -33.81 -10.07
N PRO A 530 -29.60 -32.95 -10.66
CA PRO A 530 -29.07 -31.72 -11.27
C PRO A 530 -28.22 -30.95 -10.27
N SER A 531 -26.96 -30.64 -10.64
CA SER A 531 -25.97 -30.12 -9.73
C SER A 531 -25.30 -28.86 -10.27
N ILE A 532 -24.99 -27.93 -9.39
CA ILE A 532 -24.27 -26.68 -9.69
C ILE A 532 -22.90 -26.72 -9.01
N LEU A 533 -21.86 -26.50 -9.80
CA LEU A 533 -20.47 -26.55 -9.35
C LEU A 533 -19.71 -25.28 -9.74
N LEU A 534 -18.71 -24.97 -8.95
CA LEU A 534 -17.70 -23.96 -9.27
C LEU A 534 -16.44 -24.66 -9.76
N THR A 535 -16.03 -24.38 -11.01
CA THR A 535 -14.87 -24.99 -11.67
C THR A 535 -13.65 -24.10 -11.54
N ILE A 536 -12.53 -24.64 -11.06
CA ILE A 536 -11.26 -23.95 -10.87
C ILE A 536 -10.20 -24.68 -11.71
N ARG A 537 -9.56 -23.97 -12.65
CA ARG A 537 -8.54 -24.57 -13.51
C ARG A 537 -7.34 -25.08 -12.72
N ARG A 538 -6.71 -26.18 -13.20
CA ARG A 538 -5.53 -26.81 -12.60
C ARG A 538 -4.43 -25.78 -12.27
N ALA A 539 -4.03 -24.95 -13.22
CA ALA A 539 -2.92 -24.01 -13.05
C ALA A 539 -3.16 -23.07 -11.86
N LEU A 540 -4.36 -22.47 -11.77
CA LEU A 540 -4.73 -21.58 -10.68
C LEU A 540 -4.86 -22.31 -9.34
N PHE A 541 -5.46 -23.52 -9.34
CA PHE A 541 -5.60 -24.35 -8.14
C PHE A 541 -4.22 -24.65 -7.53
N LEU A 542 -3.27 -25.12 -8.35
CA LEU A 542 -1.93 -25.47 -7.89
C LEU A 542 -1.15 -24.23 -7.44
N GLU A 543 -1.21 -23.13 -8.18
CA GLU A 543 -0.56 -21.87 -7.83
C GLU A 543 -0.99 -21.38 -6.44
N VAL A 544 -2.30 -21.33 -6.19
CA VAL A 544 -2.86 -20.78 -4.96
C VAL A 544 -2.68 -21.73 -3.77
N VAL A 545 -2.89 -23.02 -3.98
CA VAL A 545 -2.75 -24.03 -2.93
C VAL A 545 -1.29 -24.30 -2.59
N ALA A 546 -0.40 -24.42 -3.57
CA ALA A 546 1.02 -24.62 -3.32
C ALA A 546 1.71 -23.37 -2.77
N GLY A 547 1.23 -22.17 -3.13
CA GLY A 547 1.76 -20.89 -2.66
C GLY A 547 1.40 -20.55 -1.20
N HIS A 548 0.50 -21.30 -0.55
CA HIS A 548 0.00 -21.00 0.80
C HIS A 548 0.00 -22.22 1.70
N VAL A 549 0.95 -22.30 2.64
CA VAL A 549 1.19 -23.47 3.50
C VAL A 549 -0.09 -24.00 4.18
N PRO A 550 -0.93 -23.21 4.88
CA PRO A 550 -2.14 -23.73 5.51
C PRO A 550 -3.17 -24.30 4.52
N ALA A 551 -3.28 -23.74 3.30
CA ALA A 551 -4.18 -24.26 2.27
C ALA A 551 -3.63 -25.55 1.66
N HIS A 552 -2.32 -25.66 1.50
CA HIS A 552 -1.65 -26.89 1.06
C HIS A 552 -1.84 -28.03 2.06
N GLU A 553 -1.60 -27.77 3.33
CA GLU A 553 -1.83 -28.73 4.41
C GLU A 553 -3.29 -29.21 4.43
N ALA A 554 -4.25 -28.29 4.33
CA ALA A 554 -5.68 -28.63 4.26
C ALA A 554 -5.99 -29.49 3.02
N ALA A 555 -5.43 -29.16 1.86
CA ALA A 555 -5.63 -29.91 0.63
C ALA A 555 -5.04 -31.33 0.71
N VAL A 556 -3.86 -31.49 1.30
CA VAL A 556 -3.22 -32.79 1.52
C VAL A 556 -4.05 -33.64 2.49
N GLN A 557 -4.50 -33.06 3.61
CA GLN A 557 -5.37 -33.76 4.57
C GLN A 557 -6.67 -34.26 3.93
N VAL A 558 -7.33 -33.43 3.11
CA VAL A 558 -8.53 -33.81 2.35
C VAL A 558 -8.21 -34.94 1.38
N ALA A 559 -7.09 -34.87 0.65
CA ALA A 559 -6.70 -35.93 -0.30
C ALA A 559 -6.33 -37.24 0.39
N GLU A 560 -5.66 -37.22 1.54
CA GLU A 560 -5.30 -38.40 2.32
C GLU A 560 -6.53 -39.07 2.92
N ALA A 561 -7.44 -38.30 3.53
CA ALA A 561 -8.69 -38.84 4.08
C ALA A 561 -9.52 -39.55 3.01
N ARG A 562 -9.47 -39.07 1.76
CA ARG A 562 -10.21 -39.62 0.63
C ARG A 562 -9.51 -40.81 -0.08
N SER A 563 -8.17 -40.86 -0.03
CA SER A 563 -7.41 -41.97 -0.60
C SER A 563 -7.39 -43.20 0.33
N GLY A 564 -7.47 -43.00 1.66
CA GLY A 564 -7.56 -44.10 2.64
C GLY A 564 -8.87 -44.88 2.60
N SER A 565 -9.95 -44.29 2.07
CA SER A 565 -11.24 -44.96 1.87
C SER A 565 -11.31 -45.84 0.60
N ALA A 566 -10.33 -45.79 -0.28
CA ALA A 566 -10.26 -46.55 -1.52
C ALA A 566 -9.41 -47.84 -1.40
N GLY A 567 -8.79 -48.11 -0.24
CA GLY A 567 -7.90 -49.25 0.02
C GLY A 567 -8.31 -50.13 1.17
N GLY A 568 -9.59 -50.04 1.66
CA GLY A 568 -10.14 -50.84 2.73
C GLY A 568 -11.21 -51.83 2.24
#